data_a72d462f72098c2a68e72e36eb446431
#
_entry.id   a72d462f72098c2a68e72e36eb446431
#
_cell.length_a   1.000
_cell.length_b   1.000
_cell.length_c   1.000
_cell.angle_alpha   90.00
_cell.angle_beta   90.00
_cell.angle_gamma   90.00
#
_symmetry.space_group_name_H-M   'P 1'
#
loop_
_entity.id
_entity.type
_entity.pdbx_description
1 polymer ?
#
loop_
_entity_poly.entity_id
_entity_poly.type
_entity_poly.pdbx_seq_one_letter_code
_entity_poly.pdbx_strand_id
1 'polypeptide(L)'
;MTEKRTSALRRALERILPPNVPADTMHGIIVGSLAIGALAAAIDFTVHYAATYRGMFYWDGRLMDTALMGPFSAYAEPVVIVFGVVVLLALLSAVMLYSSYYLGGRSIYLMRRLPDGRQTLRRQVWTAPLLWAVSTVVLCALVLGLCYGVWYCITPSQCLPTEENVQRVMNAIASSPYSS
;
A
#
# COMPACT_ATOMS: atom_id res chain seq x y z
N MET A 1 6.39 9.48 -27.16
CA MET A 1 5.78 8.14 -26.95
C MET A 1 4.80 8.08 -25.79
N THR A 2 4.93 8.91 -24.79
CA THR A 2 4.06 8.99 -23.59
C THR A 2 2.64 9.46 -23.88
N GLU A 3 2.44 10.44 -24.76
CA GLU A 3 1.13 11.04 -25.08
C GLU A 3 0.13 10.05 -25.72
N LYS A 4 0.63 9.12 -26.53
CA LYS A 4 -0.21 8.08 -27.16
C LYS A 4 -0.70 7.01 -26.18
N ARG A 5 0.08 6.72 -25.13
CA ARG A 5 -0.30 5.76 -24.06
C ARG A 5 -1.35 6.35 -23.12
N THR A 6 -1.21 7.62 -22.75
CA THR A 6 -2.20 8.32 -21.91
C THR A 6 -3.55 8.43 -22.60
N SER A 7 -3.58 8.63 -23.93
CA SER A 7 -4.83 8.68 -24.70
C SER A 7 -5.54 7.32 -24.83
N ALA A 8 -4.81 6.21 -24.78
CA ALA A 8 -5.41 4.86 -24.82
C ALA A 8 -6.01 4.47 -23.47
N LEU A 9 -5.30 4.77 -22.37
CA LEU A 9 -5.77 4.54 -21.00
C LEU A 9 -7.00 5.40 -20.69
N ARG A 10 -6.98 6.66 -21.10
CA ARG A 10 -8.11 7.58 -20.99
C ARG A 10 -9.35 7.05 -21.71
N ARG A 11 -9.22 6.61 -22.97
CA ARG A 11 -10.32 6.02 -23.73
C ARG A 11 -10.86 4.72 -23.11
N ALA A 12 -9.99 3.93 -22.49
CA ALA A 12 -10.42 2.72 -21.77
C ALA A 12 -11.20 3.10 -20.50
N LEU A 13 -10.75 4.10 -19.74
CA LEU A 13 -11.43 4.63 -18.56
C LEU A 13 -12.79 5.27 -18.92
N GLU A 14 -12.85 6.05 -19.98
CA GLU A 14 -14.10 6.66 -20.48
C GLU A 14 -15.18 5.63 -20.84
N ARG A 15 -14.77 4.41 -21.26
CA ARG A 15 -15.71 3.29 -21.52
C ARG A 15 -16.20 2.58 -20.25
N ILE A 16 -15.43 2.68 -19.17
CA ILE A 16 -15.69 1.96 -17.93
C ILE A 16 -16.41 2.85 -16.90
N LEU A 17 -16.16 4.16 -16.96
CA LEU A 17 -16.75 5.13 -16.03
C LEU A 17 -18.19 5.50 -16.41
N PRO A 18 -19.05 5.77 -15.42
CA PRO A 18 -20.37 6.34 -15.65
C PRO A 18 -20.26 7.71 -16.35
N PRO A 19 -21.22 8.06 -17.23
CA PRO A 19 -21.16 9.26 -18.09
C PRO A 19 -21.10 10.61 -17.35
N ASN A 20 -21.34 10.65 -16.05
CA ASN A 20 -21.32 11.86 -15.22
C ASN A 20 -20.03 12.04 -14.39
N VAL A 21 -19.07 11.13 -14.49
CA VAL A 21 -17.80 11.20 -13.73
C VAL A 21 -16.67 11.58 -14.72
N PRO A 22 -16.01 12.73 -14.52
CA PRO A 22 -14.89 13.11 -15.37
C PRO A 22 -13.72 12.12 -15.16
N ALA A 23 -13.32 11.45 -16.24
CA ALA A 23 -12.27 10.43 -16.23
C ALA A 23 -10.94 10.96 -15.69
N ASP A 24 -10.62 12.22 -15.99
CA ASP A 24 -9.39 12.88 -15.55
C ASP A 24 -9.34 13.06 -14.04
N THR A 25 -10.47 13.43 -13.42
CA THR A 25 -10.56 13.57 -11.95
C THR A 25 -10.41 12.23 -11.25
N MET A 26 -11.08 11.19 -11.75
CA MET A 26 -11.00 9.86 -11.17
C MET A 26 -9.58 9.28 -11.30
N HIS A 27 -8.96 9.44 -12.46
CA HIS A 27 -7.57 9.04 -12.68
C HIS A 27 -6.62 9.79 -11.74
N GLY A 28 -6.79 11.09 -11.58
CA GLY A 28 -6.00 11.90 -10.64
C GLY A 28 -6.13 11.44 -9.20
N ILE A 29 -7.34 11.10 -8.74
CA ILE A 29 -7.59 10.58 -7.40
C ILE A 29 -6.90 9.22 -7.20
N ILE A 30 -7.03 8.30 -8.16
CA ILE A 30 -6.42 6.97 -8.09
C ILE A 30 -4.89 7.09 -8.04
N VAL A 31 -4.29 7.77 -9.00
CA VAL A 31 -2.82 7.92 -9.07
C VAL A 31 -2.29 8.70 -7.88
N GLY A 32 -2.98 9.78 -7.47
CA GLY A 32 -2.60 10.57 -6.30
C GLY A 32 -2.63 9.77 -5.01
N SER A 33 -3.69 8.99 -4.77
CA SER A 33 -3.80 8.15 -3.57
C SER A 33 -2.75 7.05 -3.52
N LEU A 34 -2.44 6.42 -4.65
CA LEU A 34 -1.39 5.40 -4.78
C LEU A 34 -0.01 6.01 -4.52
N ALA A 35 0.27 7.17 -5.10
CA ALA A 35 1.54 7.87 -4.90
C ALA A 35 1.74 8.32 -3.44
N ILE A 36 0.71 8.91 -2.83
CA ILE A 36 0.75 9.33 -1.42
C ILE A 36 0.89 8.12 -0.50
N GLY A 37 0.14 7.04 -0.76
CA GLY A 37 0.22 5.80 0.00
C GLY A 37 1.61 5.18 -0.06
N ALA A 38 2.21 5.08 -1.25
CA ALA A 38 3.56 4.56 -1.43
C ALA A 38 4.62 5.43 -0.74
N LEU A 39 4.50 6.76 -0.85
CA LEU A 39 5.41 7.70 -0.21
C LEU A 39 5.32 7.61 1.32
N ALA A 40 4.10 7.62 1.86
CA ALA A 40 3.87 7.49 3.30
C ALA A 40 4.44 6.18 3.84
N ALA A 41 4.18 5.05 3.17
CA ALA A 41 4.72 3.75 3.54
C ALA A 41 6.26 3.70 3.49
N ALA A 42 6.88 4.31 2.47
CA ALA A 42 8.34 4.38 2.35
C ALA A 42 8.97 5.24 3.45
N ILE A 43 8.36 6.37 3.78
CA ILE A 43 8.83 7.25 4.87
C ILE A 43 8.73 6.52 6.20
N ASP A 44 7.58 5.92 6.50
CA ASP A 44 7.34 5.21 7.76
C ASP A 44 8.33 4.06 7.94
N PHE A 45 8.48 3.20 6.93
CA PHE A 45 9.47 2.13 6.92
C PHE A 45 10.89 2.68 7.16
N THR A 46 11.29 3.74 6.43
CA THR A 46 12.65 4.30 6.53
C THR A 46 12.91 4.85 7.92
N VAL A 47 11.94 5.56 8.52
CA VAL A 47 12.08 6.12 9.88
C VAL A 47 12.23 5.02 10.92
N HIS A 48 11.34 4.04 10.92
CA HIS A 48 11.37 2.93 11.88
C HIS A 48 12.61 2.04 11.70
N TYR A 49 12.96 1.71 10.46
CA TYR A 49 14.17 0.94 10.15
C TYR A 49 15.44 1.69 10.59
N ALA A 50 15.58 2.97 10.21
CA ALA A 50 16.75 3.75 10.55
C ALA A 50 16.91 3.97 12.07
N ALA A 51 15.81 4.16 12.79
CA ALA A 51 15.81 4.28 14.24
C ALA A 51 16.35 3.00 14.91
N THR A 52 15.83 1.83 14.50
CA THR A 52 16.29 0.54 15.02
C THR A 52 17.72 0.25 14.62
N TYR A 53 18.08 0.51 13.36
CA TYR A 53 19.44 0.30 12.84
C TYR A 53 20.48 1.13 13.61
N ARG A 54 20.20 2.42 13.86
CA ARG A 54 21.08 3.27 14.65
C ARG A 54 21.23 2.81 16.09
N GLY A 55 20.17 2.27 16.68
CA GLY A 55 20.18 1.73 18.03
C GLY A 55 21.02 0.47 18.21
N MET A 56 21.49 -0.18 17.13
CA MET A 56 22.37 -1.34 17.20
C MET A 56 23.84 -1.02 17.40
N PHE A 57 24.23 0.25 17.29
CA PHE A 57 25.63 0.67 17.38
C PHE A 57 25.89 1.47 18.67
N TYR A 58 27.06 1.26 19.25
CA TYR A 58 27.60 2.12 20.30
C TYR A 58 28.02 3.50 19.74
N TRP A 59 28.28 4.43 20.63
CA TRP A 59 28.80 5.77 20.29
C TRP A 59 30.11 5.76 19.50
N ASP A 60 30.90 4.70 19.66
CA ASP A 60 32.18 4.49 18.96
C ASP A 60 31.99 3.80 17.59
N GLY A 61 30.77 3.57 17.16
CA GLY A 61 30.44 2.93 15.90
C GLY A 61 30.58 1.41 15.88
N ARG A 62 30.86 0.79 17.03
CA ARG A 62 30.91 -0.68 17.13
C ARG A 62 29.51 -1.26 17.27
N LEU A 63 29.30 -2.42 16.66
CA LEU A 63 28.05 -3.16 16.79
C LEU A 63 27.93 -3.69 18.24
N MET A 64 26.76 -3.55 18.85
CA MET A 64 26.49 -4.11 20.17
C MET A 64 26.41 -5.64 20.11
N ASP A 65 27.01 -6.33 21.06
CA ASP A 65 26.96 -7.81 21.14
C ASP A 65 25.54 -8.35 21.30
N THR A 66 24.64 -7.56 21.89
CA THR A 66 23.22 -7.85 22.05
C THR A 66 22.34 -7.30 20.95
N ALA A 67 22.94 -6.73 19.85
CA ALA A 67 22.18 -6.15 18.77
C ALA A 67 21.40 -7.24 18.01
N LEU A 68 20.09 -7.10 17.96
CA LEU A 68 19.18 -7.94 17.20
C LEU A 68 18.15 -7.06 16.51
N MET A 69 17.97 -7.26 15.21
CA MET A 69 16.95 -6.57 14.45
C MET A 69 15.60 -7.22 14.71
N GLY A 70 14.54 -6.40 14.78
CA GLY A 70 13.18 -6.94 14.87
C GLY A 70 12.79 -7.77 13.65
N PRO A 71 11.81 -8.66 13.77
CA PRO A 71 11.29 -9.41 12.63
C PRO A 71 10.71 -8.47 11.59
N PHE A 72 10.84 -8.82 10.29
CA PHE A 72 10.34 -7.98 9.20
C PHE A 72 8.85 -7.63 9.34
N SER A 73 8.06 -8.52 9.93
CA SER A 73 6.62 -8.28 10.16
C SER A 73 6.33 -7.00 10.95
N ALA A 74 7.18 -6.65 11.91
CA ALA A 74 7.02 -5.42 12.69
C ALA A 74 7.18 -4.14 11.84
N TYR A 75 7.98 -4.19 10.79
CA TYR A 75 8.17 -3.08 9.83
C TYR A 75 7.15 -3.11 8.70
N ALA A 76 6.60 -4.29 8.38
CA ALA A 76 5.61 -4.48 7.33
C ALA A 76 4.20 -4.04 7.77
N GLU A 77 3.88 -4.17 9.06
CA GLU A 77 2.54 -3.89 9.60
C GLU A 77 2.04 -2.47 9.28
N PRO A 78 2.79 -1.38 9.55
CA PRO A 78 2.35 -0.03 9.22
C PRO A 78 2.12 0.16 7.71
N VAL A 79 2.98 -0.42 6.87
CA VAL A 79 2.85 -0.38 5.42
C VAL A 79 1.53 -1.01 4.98
N VAL A 80 1.19 -2.19 5.51
CA VAL A 80 -0.05 -2.90 5.22
C VAL A 80 -1.27 -2.09 5.67
N ILE A 81 -1.20 -1.44 6.84
CA ILE A 81 -2.28 -0.58 7.34
C ILE A 81 -2.54 0.59 6.40
N VAL A 82 -1.50 1.30 5.96
CA VAL A 82 -1.63 2.44 5.02
C VAL A 82 -2.32 2.00 3.73
N PHE A 83 -1.86 0.91 3.12
CA PHE A 83 -2.48 0.40 1.90
C PHE A 83 -3.88 -0.17 2.13
N GLY A 84 -4.14 -0.76 3.30
CA GLY A 84 -5.47 -1.20 3.73
C GLY A 84 -6.48 -0.04 3.75
N VAL A 85 -6.09 1.12 4.27
CA VAL A 85 -6.90 2.34 4.25
C VAL A 85 -7.18 2.78 2.80
N VAL A 86 -6.19 2.75 1.91
CA VAL A 86 -6.40 3.10 0.49
C VAL A 86 -7.38 2.14 -0.19
N VAL A 87 -7.30 0.84 0.08
CA VAL A 87 -8.26 -0.15 -0.42
C VAL A 87 -9.66 0.13 0.10
N LEU A 88 -9.79 0.44 1.40
CA LEU A 88 -11.08 0.80 2.01
C LEU A 88 -11.68 2.04 1.34
N LEU A 89 -10.89 3.08 1.10
CA LEU A 89 -11.33 4.28 0.38
C LEU A 89 -11.76 3.97 -1.06
N ALA A 90 -11.04 3.08 -1.74
CA ALA A 90 -11.43 2.61 -3.07
C ALA A 90 -12.80 1.90 -3.05
N LEU A 91 -13.07 1.07 -2.07
CA LEU A 91 -14.35 0.39 -1.92
C LEU A 91 -15.48 1.37 -1.53
N LEU A 92 -15.19 2.32 -0.64
CA LEU A 92 -16.16 3.38 -0.28
C LEU A 92 -16.51 4.26 -1.48
N SER A 93 -15.57 4.50 -2.39
CA SER A 93 -15.84 5.26 -3.62
C SER A 93 -16.90 4.57 -4.50
N ALA A 94 -16.98 3.23 -4.50
CA ALA A 94 -18.02 2.49 -5.21
C ALA A 94 -19.41 2.81 -4.64
N VAL A 95 -19.52 2.90 -3.32
CA VAL A 95 -20.80 3.25 -2.65
C VAL A 95 -21.20 4.69 -3.00
N MET A 96 -20.23 5.61 -2.99
CA MET A 96 -20.48 7.00 -3.37
C MET A 96 -20.90 7.14 -4.85
N LEU A 97 -20.24 6.43 -5.75
CA LEU A 97 -20.61 6.40 -7.18
C LEU A 97 -22.01 5.82 -7.37
N TYR A 98 -22.33 4.76 -6.64
CA TYR A 98 -23.65 4.15 -6.68
C TYR A 98 -24.74 5.10 -6.17
N SER A 99 -24.52 5.74 -5.01
CA SER A 99 -25.48 6.67 -4.42
C SER A 99 -25.67 7.92 -5.28
N SER A 100 -24.59 8.51 -5.82
CA SER A 100 -24.67 9.70 -6.67
C SER A 100 -25.48 9.43 -7.95
N TYR A 101 -25.42 8.21 -8.47
CA TYR A 101 -26.20 7.81 -9.61
C TYR A 101 -27.71 7.76 -9.30
N TYR A 102 -28.09 7.25 -8.14
CA TYR A 102 -29.50 7.17 -7.73
C TYR A 102 -30.08 8.54 -7.31
N LEU A 103 -29.26 9.41 -6.71
CA LEU A 103 -29.69 10.75 -6.29
C LEU A 103 -29.81 11.72 -7.48
N GLY A 104 -29.12 11.48 -8.59
CA GLY A 104 -29.10 12.35 -9.76
C GLY A 104 -30.36 12.33 -10.65
N GLY A 105 -31.38 11.58 -10.30
CA GLY A 105 -32.78 11.58 -10.79
C GLY A 105 -33.07 11.56 -12.31
N ARG A 106 -32.28 12.22 -13.15
CA ARG A 106 -32.50 12.33 -14.60
C ARG A 106 -31.99 11.11 -15.39
N SER A 107 -31.00 10.43 -14.89
CA SER A 107 -30.33 9.30 -15.58
C SER A 107 -31.12 8.01 -15.50
N ILE A 108 -31.95 7.82 -14.45
CA ILE A 108 -32.73 6.60 -14.21
C ILE A 108 -33.78 6.35 -15.32
N TYR A 109 -34.40 7.42 -15.81
CA TYR A 109 -35.42 7.31 -16.87
C TYR A 109 -34.83 6.92 -18.22
N LEU A 110 -33.62 7.37 -18.55
CA LEU A 110 -32.93 7.03 -19.79
C LEU A 110 -32.43 5.58 -19.78
N MET A 111 -31.89 5.11 -18.64
CA MET A 111 -31.38 3.74 -18.51
C MET A 111 -32.49 2.68 -18.41
N ARG A 112 -33.70 3.02 -17.91
CA ARG A 112 -34.83 2.10 -17.92
C ARG A 112 -35.32 1.75 -19.32
N ARG A 113 -34.99 2.55 -20.31
CA ARG A 113 -35.34 2.30 -21.73
C ARG A 113 -34.36 1.40 -22.46
N LEU A 114 -33.17 1.13 -21.89
CA LEU A 114 -32.20 0.20 -22.46
C LEU A 114 -32.43 -1.21 -21.92
N PRO A 115 -32.52 -2.23 -22.78
CA PRO A 115 -32.85 -3.61 -22.39
C PRO A 115 -31.88 -4.20 -21.34
N ASP A 116 -30.65 -3.79 -21.30
CA ASP A 116 -29.60 -4.27 -20.34
C ASP A 116 -29.05 -3.19 -19.40
N GLY A 117 -29.74 -2.07 -19.24
CA GLY A 117 -29.24 -0.90 -18.55
C GLY A 117 -28.82 -1.13 -17.09
N ARG A 118 -29.49 -2.03 -16.36
CA ARG A 118 -29.15 -2.35 -14.96
C ARG A 118 -27.85 -3.15 -14.81
N GLN A 119 -27.61 -4.12 -15.68
CA GLN A 119 -26.41 -4.95 -15.61
C GLN A 119 -25.18 -4.15 -16.04
N THR A 120 -25.31 -3.36 -17.10
CA THR A 120 -24.25 -2.48 -17.60
C THR A 120 -23.85 -1.44 -16.55
N LEU A 121 -24.83 -0.82 -15.90
CA LEU A 121 -24.58 0.15 -14.83
C LEU A 121 -23.85 -0.49 -13.64
N ARG A 122 -24.37 -1.62 -13.14
CA ARG A 122 -23.76 -2.34 -12.03
C ARG A 122 -22.31 -2.71 -12.34
N ARG A 123 -22.04 -3.16 -13.54
CA ARG A 123 -20.70 -3.51 -14.01
C ARG A 123 -19.80 -2.26 -14.04
N GLN A 124 -20.26 -1.16 -14.60
CA GLN A 124 -19.48 0.08 -14.71
C GLN A 124 -19.14 0.69 -13.34
N VAL A 125 -20.10 0.71 -12.40
CA VAL A 125 -19.90 1.28 -11.05
C VAL A 125 -18.84 0.50 -10.25
N TRP A 126 -18.79 -0.83 -10.40
CA TRP A 126 -17.83 -1.65 -9.64
C TRP A 126 -16.47 -1.81 -10.30
N THR A 127 -16.37 -1.66 -11.62
CA THR A 127 -15.12 -1.94 -12.35
C THR A 127 -14.00 -0.97 -11.97
N ALA A 128 -14.28 0.33 -11.88
CA ALA A 128 -13.27 1.33 -11.53
C ALA A 128 -12.73 1.18 -10.09
N PRO A 129 -13.57 1.06 -9.04
CA PRO A 129 -13.11 0.81 -7.68
C PRO A 129 -12.37 -0.51 -7.51
N LEU A 130 -12.79 -1.58 -8.21
CA LEU A 130 -12.10 -2.86 -8.17
C LEU A 130 -10.70 -2.76 -8.82
N LEU A 131 -10.59 -2.11 -9.98
CA LEU A 131 -9.28 -1.86 -10.60
C LEU A 131 -8.37 -1.04 -9.68
N TRP A 132 -8.92 -0.03 -9.01
CA TRP A 132 -8.17 0.75 -8.03
C TRP A 132 -7.70 -0.13 -6.85
N ALA A 133 -8.60 -0.92 -6.26
CA ALA A 133 -8.26 -1.83 -5.17
C ALA A 133 -7.18 -2.85 -5.58
N VAL A 134 -7.32 -3.48 -6.74
CA VAL A 134 -6.32 -4.43 -7.27
C VAL A 134 -4.97 -3.75 -7.50
N SER A 135 -4.97 -2.55 -8.11
CA SER A 135 -3.73 -1.77 -8.31
C SER A 135 -3.05 -1.43 -6.99
N THR A 136 -3.83 -1.11 -5.95
CA THR A 136 -3.34 -0.84 -4.60
C THR A 136 -2.67 -2.07 -3.99
N VAL A 137 -3.30 -3.25 -4.12
CA VAL A 137 -2.73 -4.51 -3.60
C VAL A 137 -1.43 -4.87 -4.32
N VAL A 138 -1.38 -4.72 -5.64
CA VAL A 138 -0.16 -4.96 -6.42
C VAL A 138 0.96 -4.00 -6.00
N LEU A 139 0.63 -2.71 -5.85
CA LEU A 139 1.62 -1.72 -5.40
C LEU A 139 2.10 -2.00 -3.98
N CYS A 140 1.20 -2.39 -3.07
CA CYS A 140 1.55 -2.81 -1.71
C CYS A 140 2.56 -3.97 -1.73
N ALA A 141 2.30 -5.00 -2.53
CA ALA A 141 3.20 -6.14 -2.66
C ALA A 141 4.59 -5.73 -3.19
N LEU A 142 4.64 -4.81 -4.16
CA LEU A 142 5.91 -4.28 -4.69
C LEU A 142 6.66 -3.47 -3.64
N VAL A 143 5.99 -2.59 -2.89
CA VAL A 143 6.60 -1.80 -1.82
C VAL A 143 7.12 -2.70 -0.72
N LEU A 144 6.33 -3.69 -0.27
CA LEU A 144 6.77 -4.67 0.73
C LEU A 144 7.97 -5.49 0.25
N GLY A 145 7.99 -5.89 -1.02
CA GLY A 145 9.14 -6.59 -1.60
C GLY A 145 10.40 -5.75 -1.59
N LEU A 146 10.31 -4.45 -1.92
CA LEU A 146 11.43 -3.51 -1.85
C LEU A 146 11.89 -3.30 -0.40
N CYS A 147 10.96 -3.09 0.53
CA CYS A 147 11.27 -2.95 1.97
C CYS A 147 11.95 -4.21 2.52
N TYR A 148 11.48 -5.40 2.12
CA TYR A 148 12.11 -6.67 2.50
C TYR A 148 13.53 -6.78 1.94
N GLY A 149 13.73 -6.40 0.67
CA GLY A 149 15.06 -6.37 0.05
C GLY A 149 16.02 -5.45 0.80
N VAL A 150 15.58 -4.24 1.14
CA VAL A 150 16.36 -3.27 1.94
C VAL A 150 16.68 -3.87 3.32
N TRP A 151 15.68 -4.40 4.03
CA TRP A 151 15.84 -5.00 5.34
C TRP A 151 16.85 -6.16 5.31
N TYR A 152 16.75 -7.04 4.31
CA TYR A 152 17.62 -8.22 4.19
C TYR A 152 19.05 -7.87 3.76
N CYS A 153 19.22 -6.93 2.81
CA CYS A 153 20.52 -6.60 2.24
C CYS A 153 21.35 -5.64 3.11
N ILE A 154 20.69 -4.74 3.84
CA ILE A 154 21.39 -3.70 4.63
C ILE A 154 21.65 -4.18 6.06
N THR A 155 20.78 -5.03 6.63
CA THR A 155 20.96 -5.54 7.98
C THR A 155 22.16 -6.51 8.03
N PRO A 156 23.12 -6.33 8.94
CA PRO A 156 24.22 -7.26 9.12
C PRO A 156 23.70 -8.65 9.43
N SER A 157 24.27 -9.70 8.81
CA SER A 157 23.82 -11.08 8.97
C SER A 157 23.79 -11.57 10.44
N GLN A 158 24.68 -10.99 11.27
CA GLN A 158 24.74 -11.25 12.72
C GLN A 158 23.55 -10.67 13.50
N CYS A 159 22.83 -9.69 12.95
CA CYS A 159 21.70 -9.02 13.59
C CYS A 159 20.35 -9.49 13.06
N LEU A 160 20.34 -10.34 12.04
CA LEU A 160 19.09 -10.91 11.53
C LEU A 160 18.46 -11.83 12.60
N PRO A 161 17.14 -11.85 12.76
CA PRO A 161 16.43 -12.66 13.76
C PRO A 161 16.38 -14.14 13.34
N THR A 162 17.54 -14.76 13.17
CA THR A 162 17.70 -16.20 13.01
C THR A 162 17.76 -16.87 14.38
N GLU A 163 17.35 -18.13 14.47
CA GLU A 163 17.36 -18.87 15.76
C GLU A 163 18.74 -18.84 16.42
N GLU A 164 19.80 -18.99 15.64
CA GLU A 164 21.19 -18.94 16.13
C GLU A 164 21.54 -17.58 16.72
N ASN A 165 21.15 -16.47 16.05
CA ASN A 165 21.44 -15.12 16.53
C ASN A 165 20.62 -14.76 17.77
N VAL A 166 19.36 -15.20 17.83
CA VAL A 166 18.50 -15.03 19.02
C VAL A 166 19.12 -15.78 20.21
N GLN A 167 19.57 -17.01 20.01
CA GLN A 167 20.17 -17.81 21.06
C GLN A 167 21.51 -17.22 21.53
N ARG A 168 22.33 -16.69 20.62
CA ARG A 168 23.56 -15.96 20.94
C ARG A 168 23.26 -14.76 21.85
N VAL A 169 22.29 -13.93 21.49
CA VAL A 169 21.92 -12.72 22.27
C VAL A 169 21.36 -13.12 23.64
N MET A 170 20.52 -14.14 23.71
CA MET A 170 20.01 -14.67 24.98
C MET A 170 21.14 -15.13 25.90
N ASN A 171 22.13 -15.85 25.38
CA ASN A 171 23.29 -16.30 26.15
C ASN A 171 24.16 -15.10 26.62
N ALA A 172 24.33 -14.07 25.76
CA ALA A 172 25.06 -12.87 26.12
C ALA A 172 24.39 -12.08 27.25
N ILE A 173 23.05 -12.00 27.23
CA ILE A 173 22.29 -11.36 28.32
C ILE A 173 22.39 -12.17 29.61
N ALA A 174 22.29 -13.51 29.54
CA ALA A 174 22.37 -14.38 30.71
C ALA A 174 23.77 -14.37 31.37
N SER A 175 24.82 -14.12 30.62
CA SER A 175 26.20 -14.01 31.13
C SER A 175 26.57 -12.60 31.59
N SER A 176 25.68 -11.63 31.45
CA SER A 176 25.90 -10.24 31.89
C SER A 176 25.89 -10.13 33.41
N PRO A 177 26.89 -9.50 34.04
CA PRO A 177 27.01 -9.38 35.50
C PRO A 177 25.94 -8.51 36.17
N TYR A 178 25.02 -7.94 35.39
CA TYR A 178 23.90 -7.10 35.88
C TYR A 178 22.58 -7.86 36.06
N SER A 179 22.56 -9.20 35.98
CA SER A 179 21.35 -10.03 36.13
C SER A 179 21.12 -10.55 37.57
N SER A 180 21.71 -9.94 38.56
CA SER A 180 21.51 -10.27 39.98
C SER A 180 20.98 -9.08 40.77
#